data_af26ad027d6b7f503629e6ad647c413f
#
_entry.id   af26ad027d6b7f503629e6ad647c413f
#
_cell.length_a   1.000
_cell.length_b   1.000
_cell.length_c   1.000
_cell.angle_alpha   90.00
_cell.angle_beta   90.00
_cell.angle_gamma   90.00
#
_symmetry.space_group_name_H-M   'P 1'
#
loop_
_entity.id
_entity.type
_entity.pdbx_description
1 polymer ?
#
loop_
_entity_poly.entity_id
_entity_poly.type
_entity_poly.pdbx_seq_one_letter_code
_entity_poly.pdbx_strand_id
1 'polypeptide(L)'
;IYANYEGFEGDKDLNYIHASNQYQDFAAKLRFMYGNLGDYFDHAVSYPWVGYLFTGMTPDEVQKLAAASHQYWADYGRYAEETWTSPVELPGKTGIVSIDFITGLTFTDELKDLYATLQANGIDVYIVSASPIDTVLAANETMGYNLPEDHVYAMRNKLGEDGRYINEYNYDWGGEGKYAQTQGEGKSTIITNFIAPCLLY
;
A
#
# COMPACT_ATOMS: atom_id res chain seq x y z
N ILE A 1 -18.17 -8.12 -3.23
CA ILE A 1 -18.58 -6.94 -4.04
C ILE A 1 -18.91 -7.40 -5.45
N TYR A 2 -17.98 -8.02 -6.16
CA TYR A 2 -18.22 -8.46 -7.55
C TYR A 2 -19.42 -9.38 -7.73
N ALA A 3 -19.65 -10.33 -6.83
CA ALA A 3 -20.79 -11.23 -6.90
C ALA A 3 -22.17 -10.53 -6.87
N ASN A 4 -22.24 -9.33 -6.30
CA ASN A 4 -23.46 -8.54 -6.25
C ASN A 4 -23.61 -7.58 -7.43
N TYR A 5 -22.63 -7.56 -8.33
CA TYR A 5 -22.58 -6.70 -9.51
C TYR A 5 -22.57 -7.48 -10.82
N GLU A 6 -22.99 -8.78 -10.81
CA GLU A 6 -23.28 -9.52 -12.04
C GLU A 6 -24.28 -8.74 -12.89
N GLY A 7 -23.92 -8.49 -14.15
CA GLY A 7 -24.73 -7.65 -15.04
C GLY A 7 -24.44 -6.16 -14.99
N PHE A 8 -23.40 -5.77 -14.25
CA PHE A 8 -22.92 -4.41 -14.22
C PHE A 8 -22.14 -4.12 -15.51
N GLU A 9 -22.81 -3.66 -16.55
CA GLU A 9 -22.23 -3.35 -17.86
C GLU A 9 -21.95 -1.85 -18.03
N GLY A 10 -20.81 -1.52 -18.64
CA GLY A 10 -20.44 -0.17 -19.03
C GLY A 10 -19.72 0.66 -17.97
N ASP A 11 -19.42 1.91 -18.31
CA ASP A 11 -18.82 2.90 -17.41
C ASP A 11 -19.77 3.19 -16.25
N LYS A 12 -19.43 2.70 -15.10
CA LYS A 12 -20.32 2.80 -13.94
C LYS A 12 -19.88 3.95 -13.08
N ASP A 13 -20.85 4.72 -12.77
CA ASP A 13 -20.72 5.78 -11.80
C ASP A 13 -20.20 5.21 -10.48
N LEU A 14 -18.95 5.52 -10.13
CA LEU A 14 -18.36 5.16 -8.86
C LEU A 14 -19.22 5.60 -7.68
N ASN A 15 -19.97 6.70 -7.84
CA ASN A 15 -20.89 7.18 -6.82
C ASN A 15 -22.00 6.16 -6.51
N TYR A 16 -22.49 5.45 -7.53
CA TYR A 16 -23.46 4.38 -7.31
C TYR A 16 -22.88 3.23 -6.52
N ILE A 17 -21.63 2.83 -6.82
CA ILE A 17 -20.92 1.78 -6.08
C ILE A 17 -20.71 2.22 -4.63
N HIS A 18 -20.16 3.40 -4.44
CA HIS A 18 -19.86 3.96 -3.11
C HIS A 18 -21.10 4.15 -2.25
N ALA A 19 -22.25 4.45 -2.85
CA ALA A 19 -23.52 4.59 -2.14
C ALA A 19 -24.17 3.25 -1.76
N SER A 20 -23.69 2.11 -2.29
CA SER A 20 -24.26 0.82 -1.99
C SER A 20 -23.89 0.33 -0.58
N ASN A 21 -24.87 -0.29 0.11
CA ASN A 21 -24.63 -0.88 1.42
C ASN A 21 -23.50 -1.93 1.40
N GLN A 22 -23.35 -2.67 0.31
CA GLN A 22 -22.31 -3.68 0.14
C GLN A 22 -20.91 -3.06 0.11
N TYR A 23 -20.74 -1.95 -0.60
CA TYR A 23 -19.47 -1.24 -0.62
C TYR A 23 -19.17 -0.62 0.74
N GLN A 24 -20.14 0.03 1.37
CA GLN A 24 -19.96 0.66 2.68
C GLN A 24 -19.59 -0.38 3.76
N ASP A 25 -20.26 -1.53 3.74
CA ASP A 25 -19.93 -2.65 4.64
C ASP A 25 -18.52 -3.18 4.42
N PHE A 26 -18.15 -3.42 3.17
CA PHE A 26 -16.80 -3.86 2.80
C PHE A 26 -15.74 -2.86 3.23
N ALA A 27 -15.92 -1.59 2.89
CA ALA A 27 -14.96 -0.53 3.17
C ALA A 27 -14.76 -0.35 4.68
N ALA A 28 -15.86 -0.28 5.46
CA ALA A 28 -15.80 -0.14 6.90
C ALA A 28 -15.10 -1.33 7.57
N LYS A 29 -15.45 -2.57 7.18
CA LYS A 29 -14.84 -3.78 7.74
C LYS A 29 -13.38 -3.94 7.34
N LEU A 30 -13.04 -3.63 6.08
CA LEU A 30 -11.65 -3.67 5.61
C LEU A 30 -10.78 -2.64 6.34
N ARG A 31 -11.28 -1.42 6.49
CA ARG A 31 -10.58 -0.36 7.22
C ARG A 31 -10.44 -0.69 8.71
N PHE A 32 -11.49 -1.24 9.32
CA PHE A 32 -11.45 -1.71 10.70
C PHE A 32 -10.39 -2.79 10.90
N MET A 33 -10.31 -3.77 10.01
CA MET A 33 -9.24 -4.79 10.04
C MET A 33 -7.87 -4.15 9.92
N TYR A 34 -7.68 -3.25 8.98
CA TYR A 34 -6.41 -2.56 8.77
C TYR A 34 -5.95 -1.81 10.02
N GLY A 35 -6.86 -1.13 10.72
CA GLY A 35 -6.55 -0.36 11.91
C GLY A 35 -6.30 -1.20 13.17
N ASN A 36 -6.87 -2.40 13.26
CA ASN A 36 -6.94 -3.13 14.53
C ASN A 36 -6.22 -4.48 14.55
N LEU A 37 -5.84 -5.05 13.41
CA LEU A 37 -5.17 -6.36 13.40
C LEU A 37 -3.84 -6.37 14.19
N GLY A 38 -3.14 -5.24 14.23
CA GLY A 38 -1.90 -5.09 14.97
C GLY A 38 -2.04 -5.26 16.48
N ASP A 39 -3.24 -5.06 17.02
CA ASP A 39 -3.51 -5.23 18.45
C ASP A 39 -3.68 -6.70 18.87
N TYR A 40 -3.94 -7.57 17.91
CA TYR A 40 -4.29 -8.97 18.15
C TYR A 40 -3.28 -9.97 17.59
N PHE A 41 -2.49 -9.57 16.61
CA PHE A 41 -1.55 -10.44 15.91
C PHE A 41 -0.15 -9.83 15.87
N ASP A 42 0.85 -10.71 15.84
CA ASP A 42 2.23 -10.31 15.61
C ASP A 42 2.37 -9.49 14.31
N HIS A 43 3.29 -8.54 14.30
CA HIS A 43 3.54 -7.66 13.15
C HIS A 43 3.88 -8.43 11.87
N ALA A 44 4.50 -9.60 11.99
CA ALA A 44 4.79 -10.46 10.84
C ALA A 44 3.51 -10.99 10.15
N VAL A 45 2.37 -10.97 10.84
CA VAL A 45 1.08 -11.38 10.31
C VAL A 45 0.19 -10.16 10.02
N SER A 46 0.09 -9.26 11.00
CA SER A 46 -0.86 -8.15 10.96
C SER A 46 -0.49 -7.04 9.98
N TYR A 47 0.76 -6.93 9.59
CA TYR A 47 1.20 -5.87 8.70
C TYR A 47 1.13 -6.23 7.21
N PRO A 48 1.63 -7.40 6.80
CA PRO A 48 1.75 -7.73 5.38
C PRO A 48 0.45 -8.16 4.69
N TRP A 49 -0.59 -8.51 5.43
CA TRP A 49 -1.82 -9.11 4.86
C TRP A 49 -2.46 -8.27 3.73
N VAL A 50 -2.27 -6.95 3.75
CA VAL A 50 -2.80 -6.06 2.70
C VAL A 50 -2.24 -6.38 1.31
N GLY A 51 -1.01 -6.89 1.25
CA GLY A 51 -0.40 -7.32 -0.01
C GLY A 51 -1.14 -8.49 -0.66
N TYR A 52 -1.81 -9.33 0.11
CA TYR A 52 -2.60 -10.44 -0.42
C TYR A 52 -3.82 -9.99 -1.22
N LEU A 53 -4.29 -8.75 -1.02
CA LEU A 53 -5.37 -8.17 -1.80
C LEU A 53 -4.99 -7.98 -3.28
N PHE A 54 -3.71 -7.95 -3.58
CA PHE A 54 -3.19 -7.82 -4.96
C PHE A 54 -2.99 -9.17 -5.67
N THR A 55 -3.31 -10.29 -5.01
CA THR A 55 -3.21 -11.63 -5.62
C THR A 55 -3.98 -11.70 -6.93
N GLY A 56 -3.33 -12.16 -7.99
CA GLY A 56 -3.87 -12.24 -9.34
C GLY A 56 -3.69 -10.98 -10.19
N MET A 57 -3.19 -9.88 -9.62
CA MET A 57 -2.84 -8.66 -10.36
C MET A 57 -1.37 -8.69 -10.79
N THR A 58 -1.06 -8.02 -11.88
CA THR A 58 0.33 -7.72 -12.26
C THR A 58 0.86 -6.51 -11.48
N PRO A 59 2.19 -6.35 -11.34
CA PRO A 59 2.77 -5.14 -10.76
C PRO A 59 2.26 -3.85 -11.41
N ASP A 60 2.17 -3.82 -12.73
CA ASP A 60 1.70 -2.67 -13.50
C ASP A 60 0.21 -2.34 -13.20
N GLU A 61 -0.64 -3.35 -13.04
CA GLU A 61 -2.04 -3.15 -12.63
C GLU A 61 -2.11 -2.56 -11.20
N VAL A 62 -1.26 -3.02 -10.28
CA VAL A 62 -1.20 -2.50 -8.92
C VAL A 62 -0.67 -1.06 -8.89
N GLN A 63 0.38 -0.75 -9.65
CA GLN A 63 0.93 0.61 -9.74
C GLN A 63 -0.09 1.60 -10.29
N LYS A 64 -0.83 1.24 -11.33
CA LYS A 64 -1.91 2.08 -11.88
C LYS A 64 -3.02 2.34 -10.86
N LEU A 65 -3.43 1.29 -10.15
CA LEU A 65 -4.42 1.41 -9.07
C LEU A 65 -3.91 2.31 -7.94
N ALA A 66 -2.66 2.13 -7.54
CA ALA A 66 -2.02 2.94 -6.50
C ALA A 66 -1.91 4.41 -6.92
N ALA A 67 -1.48 4.69 -8.15
CA ALA A 67 -1.38 6.06 -8.67
C ALA A 67 -2.75 6.76 -8.65
N ALA A 68 -3.81 6.09 -9.09
CA ALA A 68 -5.16 6.63 -9.05
C ALA A 68 -5.64 6.88 -7.60
N SER A 69 -5.32 5.97 -6.68
CA SER A 69 -5.64 6.12 -5.26
C SER A 69 -4.87 7.27 -4.62
N HIS A 70 -3.58 7.42 -4.93
CA HIS A 70 -2.76 8.53 -4.42
C HIS A 70 -3.32 9.87 -4.87
N GLN A 71 -3.69 10.01 -6.15
CA GLN A 71 -4.29 11.24 -6.67
C GLN A 71 -5.63 11.54 -5.99
N TYR A 72 -6.50 10.53 -5.87
CA TYR A 72 -7.79 10.70 -5.19
C TYR A 72 -7.61 11.24 -3.75
N TRP A 73 -6.70 10.66 -2.97
CA TRP A 73 -6.49 11.08 -1.59
C TRP A 73 -5.72 12.40 -1.47
N ALA A 74 -4.89 12.74 -2.46
CA ALA A 74 -4.24 14.06 -2.53
C ALA A 74 -5.27 15.17 -2.77
N ASP A 75 -6.28 14.89 -3.60
CA ASP A 75 -7.34 15.84 -3.93
C ASP A 75 -8.42 15.94 -2.84
N TYR A 76 -8.57 14.90 -2.02
CA TYR A 76 -9.61 14.78 -1.01
C TYR A 76 -9.49 15.82 0.12
N GLY A 77 -8.30 16.17 0.48
CA GLY A 77 -8.02 17.12 1.56
C GLY A 77 -7.11 16.58 2.64
N ARG A 78 -6.19 17.43 3.05
CA ARG A 78 -5.17 17.05 4.03
C ARG A 78 -5.77 16.97 5.43
N TYR A 79 -5.50 15.87 6.13
CA TYR A 79 -5.96 15.63 7.51
C TYR A 79 -7.49 15.66 7.68
N ALA A 80 -8.23 15.28 6.64
CA ALA A 80 -9.66 15.10 6.79
C ALA A 80 -9.96 13.92 7.72
N GLU A 81 -10.90 14.10 8.61
CA GLU A 81 -11.38 13.04 9.51
C GLU A 81 -12.57 12.32 8.88
N GLU A 82 -12.53 11.01 8.87
CA GLU A 82 -13.57 10.13 8.34
C GLU A 82 -14.03 9.13 9.39
N THR A 83 -15.33 8.85 9.37
CA THR A 83 -15.93 7.74 10.13
C THR A 83 -16.62 6.81 9.16
N TRP A 84 -16.16 5.57 9.07
CA TRP A 84 -16.82 4.55 8.27
C TRP A 84 -17.51 3.53 9.15
N THR A 85 -18.80 3.33 8.91
CA THR A 85 -19.65 2.42 9.71
C THR A 85 -20.35 1.43 8.80
N SER A 86 -20.35 0.15 9.18
CA SER A 86 -21.11 -0.88 8.47
C SER A 86 -22.61 -0.57 8.54
N PRO A 87 -23.35 -0.72 7.42
CA PRO A 87 -24.81 -0.63 7.44
C PRO A 87 -25.45 -1.66 8.38
N VAL A 88 -26.50 -1.24 9.08
CA VAL A 88 -27.20 -2.10 10.05
C VAL A 88 -27.89 -3.31 9.40
N GLU A 89 -28.14 -3.24 8.11
CA GLU A 89 -28.74 -4.30 7.30
C GLU A 89 -27.75 -5.43 6.96
N LEU A 90 -26.45 -5.20 7.11
CA LEU A 90 -25.39 -6.13 6.72
C LEU A 90 -24.44 -6.48 7.90
N PRO A 91 -24.95 -6.92 9.05
CA PRO A 91 -24.09 -7.23 10.19
C PRO A 91 -23.14 -8.41 9.89
N GLY A 92 -23.58 -9.38 9.11
CA GLY A 92 -22.84 -10.60 8.84
C GLY A 92 -22.49 -11.35 10.15
N LYS A 93 -21.40 -12.11 10.15
CA LYS A 93 -20.88 -12.79 11.34
C LYS A 93 -20.07 -11.88 12.27
N THR A 94 -19.53 -10.80 11.74
CA THR A 94 -18.65 -9.87 12.46
C THR A 94 -19.40 -8.76 13.20
N GLY A 95 -20.69 -8.63 12.95
CA GLY A 95 -21.49 -7.52 13.48
C GLY A 95 -21.28 -6.22 12.73
N ILE A 96 -21.77 -5.14 13.32
CA ILE A 96 -21.58 -3.77 12.86
C ILE A 96 -20.24 -3.26 13.40
N VAL A 97 -19.44 -2.71 12.53
CA VAL A 97 -18.17 -2.06 12.92
C VAL A 97 -18.21 -0.57 12.57
N SER A 98 -17.47 0.22 13.33
CA SER A 98 -17.24 1.63 13.05
C SER A 98 -15.76 1.94 13.29
N ILE A 99 -15.16 2.76 12.44
CA ILE A 99 -13.75 3.15 12.53
C ILE A 99 -13.59 4.61 12.15
N ASP A 100 -12.94 5.36 13.03
CA ASP A 100 -12.50 6.72 12.77
C ASP A 100 -11.07 6.72 12.28
N PHE A 101 -10.74 7.54 11.30
CA PHE A 101 -9.38 7.67 10.81
C PHE A 101 -9.15 9.02 10.15
N ILE A 102 -7.89 9.43 10.17
CA ILE A 102 -7.44 10.60 9.42
C ILE A 102 -7.06 10.15 8.02
N THR A 103 -7.53 10.87 7.02
CA THR A 103 -7.26 10.62 5.61
C THR A 103 -6.63 11.84 4.93
N GLY A 104 -6.41 11.74 3.65
CA GLY A 104 -5.73 12.74 2.85
C GLY A 104 -4.22 12.45 2.77
N LEU A 105 -3.72 12.39 1.54
CA LEU A 105 -2.31 12.15 1.25
C LEU A 105 -1.68 13.46 0.79
N THR A 106 -0.53 13.82 1.38
CA THR A 106 0.21 15.00 0.95
C THR A 106 1.69 14.69 0.84
N PHE A 107 2.22 14.95 -0.34
CA PHE A 107 3.65 14.96 -0.60
C PHE A 107 4.09 16.42 -0.71
N THR A 108 4.92 16.86 0.22
CA THR A 108 5.30 18.26 0.31
C THR A 108 6.34 18.60 -0.74
N ASP A 109 6.27 19.82 -1.28
CA ASP A 109 7.26 20.29 -2.25
C ASP A 109 8.65 20.40 -1.63
N GLU A 110 8.73 20.71 -0.33
CA GLU A 110 9.98 20.75 0.41
C GLU A 110 10.72 19.40 0.40
N LEU A 111 9.98 18.29 0.48
CA LEU A 111 10.59 16.96 0.44
C LEU A 111 11.07 16.60 -0.97
N LYS A 112 10.32 17.01 -2.01
CA LYS A 112 10.76 16.87 -3.40
C LYS A 112 12.02 17.66 -3.67
N ASP A 113 12.05 18.92 -3.24
CA ASP A 113 13.21 19.80 -3.39
C ASP A 113 14.43 19.26 -2.64
N LEU A 114 14.23 18.71 -1.44
CA LEU A 114 15.28 18.03 -0.69
C LEU A 114 15.88 16.86 -1.48
N TYR A 115 15.04 15.96 -1.98
CA TYR A 115 15.53 14.80 -2.73
C TYR A 115 16.24 15.22 -4.02
N ALA A 116 15.66 16.15 -4.77
CA ALA A 116 16.29 16.69 -5.97
C ALA A 116 17.64 17.36 -5.67
N THR A 117 17.72 18.11 -4.57
CA THR A 117 18.96 18.76 -4.14
C THR A 117 20.02 17.75 -3.75
N LEU A 118 19.68 16.71 -3.00
CA LEU A 118 20.60 15.66 -2.61
C LEU A 118 21.17 14.95 -3.83
N GLN A 119 20.30 14.51 -4.74
CA GLN A 119 20.71 13.85 -6.00
C GLN A 119 21.60 14.75 -6.87
N ALA A 120 21.25 16.03 -7.01
CA ALA A 120 22.03 17.00 -7.77
C ALA A 120 23.44 17.24 -7.20
N ASN A 121 23.64 16.94 -5.91
CA ASN A 121 24.94 17.00 -5.23
C ASN A 121 25.65 15.65 -5.10
N GLY A 122 25.19 14.63 -5.85
CA GLY A 122 25.80 13.30 -5.86
C GLY A 122 25.59 12.49 -4.59
N ILE A 123 24.53 12.81 -3.84
CA ILE A 123 24.13 12.04 -2.66
C ILE A 123 23.02 11.07 -3.07
N ASP A 124 23.27 9.80 -2.90
CA ASP A 124 22.29 8.75 -3.16
C ASP A 124 21.18 8.78 -2.11
N VAL A 125 19.95 8.78 -2.58
CA VAL A 125 18.73 8.76 -1.74
C VAL A 125 18.04 7.43 -1.93
N TYR A 126 17.67 6.79 -0.82
CA TYR A 126 17.00 5.49 -0.82
C TYR A 126 15.66 5.57 -0.08
N ILE A 127 14.67 4.85 -0.57
CA ILE A 127 13.40 4.63 0.14
C ILE A 127 13.42 3.21 0.72
N VAL A 128 13.17 3.09 2.03
CA VAL A 128 12.96 1.79 2.70
C VAL A 128 11.60 1.85 3.39
N SER A 129 10.57 1.38 2.68
CA SER A 129 9.16 1.52 3.08
C SER A 129 8.55 0.19 3.50
N ALA A 130 7.70 0.23 4.52
CA ALA A 130 6.88 -0.90 4.94
C ALA A 130 5.53 -0.98 4.17
N SER A 131 5.37 -0.23 3.09
CA SER A 131 4.23 -0.32 2.17
C SER A 131 4.51 -1.32 1.05
N PRO A 132 3.48 -1.78 0.31
CA PRO A 132 3.69 -2.60 -0.89
C PRO A 132 4.53 -1.87 -1.94
N ILE A 133 5.45 -2.58 -2.59
CA ILE A 133 6.45 -1.99 -3.51
C ILE A 133 5.81 -1.15 -4.62
N ASP A 134 4.75 -1.66 -5.25
CA ASP A 134 4.10 -0.95 -6.36
C ASP A 134 3.41 0.34 -5.92
N THR A 135 2.90 0.36 -4.68
CA THR A 135 2.35 1.57 -4.09
C THR A 135 3.43 2.63 -3.90
N VAL A 136 4.64 2.22 -3.50
CA VAL A 136 5.76 3.13 -3.29
C VAL A 136 6.34 3.60 -4.62
N LEU A 137 6.47 2.71 -5.60
CA LEU A 137 6.94 3.06 -6.96
C LEU A 137 5.97 4.03 -7.64
N ALA A 138 4.66 3.78 -7.54
CA ALA A 138 3.65 4.69 -8.05
C ALA A 138 3.74 6.08 -7.38
N ALA A 139 3.97 6.14 -6.07
CA ALA A 139 4.18 7.41 -5.37
C ALA A 139 5.48 8.11 -5.82
N ASN A 140 6.57 7.35 -5.96
CA ASN A 140 7.86 7.86 -6.42
C ASN A 140 7.73 8.57 -7.78
N GLU A 141 6.98 8.00 -8.70
CA GLU A 141 6.73 8.56 -10.03
C GLU A 141 5.70 9.71 -9.98
N THR A 142 4.48 9.44 -9.50
CA THR A 142 3.35 10.38 -9.60
C THR A 142 3.52 11.60 -8.71
N MET A 143 4.26 11.48 -7.60
CA MET A 143 4.52 12.58 -6.68
C MET A 143 5.84 13.30 -6.95
N GLY A 144 6.57 12.89 -8.00
CA GLY A 144 7.73 13.61 -8.50
C GLY A 144 8.99 13.48 -7.66
N TYR A 145 9.16 12.39 -6.90
CA TYR A 145 10.43 12.12 -6.22
C TYR A 145 11.50 11.60 -7.16
N ASN A 146 11.10 10.83 -8.18
CA ASN A 146 11.93 10.37 -9.30
C ASN A 146 13.26 9.71 -8.88
N LEU A 147 13.23 8.95 -7.79
CA LEU A 147 14.37 8.13 -7.40
C LEU A 147 14.50 6.93 -8.34
N PRO A 148 15.72 6.44 -8.63
CA PRO A 148 15.92 5.20 -9.37
C PRO A 148 15.17 4.03 -8.73
N GLU A 149 14.63 3.12 -9.53
CA GLU A 149 13.83 2.00 -9.02
C GLU A 149 14.64 1.09 -8.10
N ASP A 150 15.93 0.90 -8.38
CA ASP A 150 16.86 0.12 -7.55
C ASP A 150 17.24 0.81 -6.23
N HIS A 151 16.82 2.06 -6.04
CA HIS A 151 16.89 2.77 -4.76
C HIS A 151 15.62 2.64 -3.92
N VAL A 152 14.61 1.88 -4.38
CA VAL A 152 13.34 1.73 -3.70
C VAL A 152 13.18 0.31 -3.16
N TYR A 153 13.20 0.18 -1.85
CA TYR A 153 12.98 -1.07 -1.13
C TYR A 153 11.64 -1.01 -0.38
N ALA A 154 10.75 -1.93 -0.68
CA ALA A 154 9.44 -1.99 -0.05
C ALA A 154 8.91 -3.43 -0.03
N MET A 155 7.83 -3.70 0.70
CA MET A 155 7.28 -5.05 0.75
C MET A 155 6.80 -5.51 -0.61
N ARG A 156 7.03 -6.78 -0.93
CA ARG A 156 6.53 -7.37 -2.17
C ARG A 156 6.04 -8.80 -1.99
N ASN A 157 5.03 -9.14 -2.76
CA ASN A 157 4.61 -10.51 -2.92
C ASN A 157 5.48 -11.20 -3.97
N LYS A 158 5.46 -12.54 -3.98
CA LYS A 158 6.03 -13.32 -5.08
C LYS A 158 5.17 -13.19 -6.32
N LEU A 159 5.83 -13.30 -7.48
CA LEU A 159 5.16 -13.44 -8.76
C LEU A 159 5.07 -14.94 -9.12
N GLY A 160 3.92 -15.32 -9.68
CA GLY A 160 3.74 -16.60 -10.33
C GLY A 160 4.43 -16.63 -11.70
N GLU A 161 4.39 -17.78 -12.36
CA GLU A 161 4.97 -17.97 -13.70
C GLU A 161 4.31 -17.09 -14.77
N ASP A 162 3.07 -16.67 -14.52
CA ASP A 162 2.28 -15.78 -15.37
C ASP A 162 2.55 -14.29 -15.14
N GLY A 163 3.50 -13.95 -14.25
CA GLY A 163 3.84 -12.57 -13.90
C GLY A 163 2.82 -11.87 -13.00
N ARG A 164 1.88 -12.60 -12.41
CA ARG A 164 0.89 -12.08 -11.47
C ARG A 164 1.29 -12.38 -10.02
N TYR A 165 0.90 -11.52 -9.10
CA TYR A 165 1.12 -11.75 -7.68
C TYR A 165 0.39 -13.00 -7.20
N ILE A 166 1.10 -13.82 -6.44
CA ILE A 166 0.53 -14.96 -5.70
C ILE A 166 0.38 -14.62 -4.21
N ASN A 167 -0.37 -15.45 -3.49
CA ASN A 167 -0.62 -15.27 -2.07
C ASN A 167 0.57 -15.75 -1.21
N GLU A 168 1.75 -15.25 -1.56
CA GLU A 168 3.00 -15.50 -0.84
C GLU A 168 3.86 -14.24 -0.85
N TYR A 169 4.53 -13.96 0.29
CA TYR A 169 5.52 -12.89 0.33
C TYR A 169 6.84 -13.33 -0.29
N ASN A 170 7.49 -12.36 -0.92
CA ASN A 170 8.86 -12.52 -1.33
C ASN A 170 9.79 -12.22 -0.14
N TYR A 171 10.50 -13.25 0.32
CA TYR A 171 11.45 -13.17 1.44
C TYR A 171 12.91 -13.02 1.00
N ASP A 172 13.16 -12.79 -0.28
CA ASP A 172 14.52 -12.78 -0.85
C ASP A 172 15.40 -11.63 -0.33
N TRP A 173 14.79 -10.54 0.13
CA TRP A 173 15.52 -9.42 0.71
C TRP A 173 15.93 -9.62 2.17
N GLY A 174 15.34 -10.56 2.85
CA GLY A 174 15.53 -10.75 4.28
C GLY A 174 16.73 -11.60 4.68
N GLY A 175 17.45 -12.23 3.75
CA GLY A 175 18.47 -13.22 4.06
C GLY A 175 17.95 -14.35 4.95
N GLU A 176 18.27 -15.60 4.69
CA GLU A 176 17.89 -16.79 5.46
C GLU A 176 16.52 -16.76 6.16
N GLY A 177 15.49 -16.30 5.46
CA GLY A 177 14.09 -16.42 5.89
C GLY A 177 13.62 -15.47 6.98
N LYS A 178 14.32 -14.39 7.27
CA LYS A 178 13.93 -13.59 8.44
C LYS A 178 13.11 -12.34 8.16
N TYR A 179 13.34 -11.58 7.12
CA TYR A 179 12.53 -10.39 6.84
C TYR A 179 12.53 -10.04 5.35
N ALA A 180 11.51 -10.46 4.69
CA ALA A 180 11.15 -9.90 3.40
C ALA A 180 10.42 -8.56 3.56
N GLN A 181 10.09 -8.23 4.80
CA GLN A 181 9.31 -7.08 5.11
C GLN A 181 10.23 -5.95 5.52
N THR A 182 10.13 -4.86 4.81
CA THR A 182 10.85 -3.61 5.09
C THR A 182 10.22 -2.86 6.26
N GLN A 183 9.96 -3.57 7.37
CA GLN A 183 9.46 -3.00 8.64
C GLN A 183 10.35 -3.44 9.80
N GLY A 184 10.34 -2.67 10.88
CA GLY A 184 11.12 -2.99 12.07
C GLY A 184 12.58 -3.31 11.73
N GLU A 185 13.08 -4.45 12.18
CA GLU A 185 14.44 -4.94 11.91
C GLU A 185 14.71 -5.20 10.42
N GLY A 186 13.67 -5.45 9.62
CA GLY A 186 13.81 -5.60 8.18
C GLY A 186 14.35 -4.37 7.48
N LYS A 187 14.06 -3.16 7.98
CA LYS A 187 14.69 -1.93 7.46
C LYS A 187 16.18 -1.92 7.68
N SER A 188 16.62 -2.29 8.88
CA SER A 188 18.05 -2.39 9.19
C SER A 188 18.74 -3.45 8.34
N THR A 189 18.08 -4.58 8.12
CA THR A 189 18.58 -5.66 7.26
C THR A 189 18.79 -5.18 5.81
N ILE A 190 17.83 -4.47 5.25
CA ILE A 190 17.95 -3.88 3.90
C ILE A 190 19.11 -2.89 3.85
N ILE A 191 19.18 -1.98 4.80
CA ILE A 191 20.27 -0.98 4.84
C ILE A 191 21.64 -1.68 4.92
N THR A 192 21.78 -2.67 5.79
CA THR A 192 23.07 -3.34 6.02
C THR A 192 23.48 -4.22 4.85
N ASN A 193 22.55 -4.95 4.24
CA ASN A 193 22.87 -5.99 3.28
C ASN A 193 22.85 -5.50 1.83
N PHE A 194 22.08 -4.45 1.51
CA PHE A 194 21.87 -4.02 0.14
C PHE A 194 22.33 -2.58 -0.12
N ILE A 195 22.18 -1.67 0.84
CA ILE A 195 22.54 -0.26 0.65
C ILE A 195 23.98 -0.02 1.12
N ALA A 196 24.32 -0.37 2.36
CA ALA A 196 25.63 -0.11 2.91
C ALA A 196 26.80 -0.79 2.16
N PRO A 197 26.69 -2.01 1.63
CA PRO A 197 27.76 -2.59 0.82
C PRO A 197 28.11 -1.79 -0.42
N CYS A 198 27.15 -1.10 -1.03
CA CYS A 198 27.36 -0.25 -2.20
C CYS A 198 28.11 1.04 -1.85
N LEU A 199 28.13 1.43 -0.58
CA LEU A 199 28.78 2.66 -0.09
C LEU A 199 30.22 2.43 0.35
N LEU A 200 30.69 1.18 0.40
CA LEU A 200 32.03 0.82 0.89
C LEU A 200 33.06 0.64 -0.24
N TYR A 201 32.71 1.00 -1.46
CA TYR A 201 33.55 1.01 -2.65
C TYR A 201 33.47 2.36 -3.36
#